data_3fdf382863824621c1dd133d252e2595
#
_entry.id   3fdf382863824621c1dd133d252e2595
#
_cell.length_a   1.000
_cell.length_b   1.000
_cell.length_c   1.000
_cell.angle_alpha   90.00
_cell.angle_beta   90.00
_cell.angle_gamma   90.00
#
_symmetry.space_group_name_H-M   'P 1'
#
loop_
_entity.id
_entity.type
_entity.pdbx_description
1 polymer ?
#
loop_
_entity_poly.entity_id
_entity_poly.type
_entity_poly.pdbx_seq_one_letter_code
_entity_poly.pdbx_strand_id
1 'polypeptide(L)'
;MIEFAVGVTFVIVLLAGIVDFSRAFFTYMTLRDAVQEGALYGTLHPTNTNGIRARVQGIAEGPIDMAQITVTPTIIGDPCAGSQISVEATYQFPISMPFIGAIVGSQTFPLSATAADYIISPPC
;
A
#
# COMPACT_ATOMS: atom_id res chain seq x y z
N MET A 1 12.84 18.21 -38.94
CA MET A 1 13.20 18.73 -37.59
C MET A 1 12.03 18.63 -36.61
N ILE A 2 10.82 19.03 -36.95
CA ILE A 2 9.62 18.93 -36.10
C ILE A 2 9.27 17.47 -35.80
N GLU A 3 9.36 16.58 -36.76
CA GLU A 3 9.09 15.15 -36.62
C GLU A 3 10.01 14.50 -35.59
N PHE A 4 11.28 14.86 -35.58
CA PHE A 4 12.24 14.36 -34.57
C PHE A 4 11.90 14.86 -33.16
N ALA A 5 11.55 16.15 -33.03
CA ALA A 5 11.18 16.72 -31.73
C ALA A 5 9.91 16.05 -31.14
N VAL A 6 8.90 15.79 -31.97
CA VAL A 6 7.67 15.09 -31.57
C VAL A 6 8.00 13.65 -31.16
N GLY A 7 8.84 12.95 -31.92
CA GLY A 7 9.26 11.59 -31.60
C GLY A 7 10.00 11.50 -30.26
N VAL A 8 10.96 12.42 -30.03
CA VAL A 8 11.70 12.48 -28.76
C VAL A 8 10.76 12.77 -27.57
N THR A 9 9.84 13.72 -27.73
CA THR A 9 8.87 14.05 -26.67
C THR A 9 8.00 12.84 -26.32
N PHE A 10 7.53 12.11 -27.33
CA PHE A 10 6.74 10.88 -27.10
C PHE A 10 7.54 9.83 -26.33
N VAL A 11 8.81 9.61 -26.70
CA VAL A 11 9.68 8.65 -26.00
C VAL A 11 9.91 9.06 -24.55
N ILE A 12 10.13 10.35 -24.26
CA ILE A 12 10.33 10.84 -22.89
C ILE A 12 9.07 10.62 -22.03
N VAL A 13 7.89 10.92 -22.57
CA VAL A 13 6.61 10.69 -21.86
C VAL A 13 6.41 9.19 -21.58
N LEU A 14 6.75 8.35 -22.55
CA LEU A 14 6.64 6.90 -22.40
C LEU A 14 7.60 6.37 -21.31
N LEU A 15 8.84 6.84 -21.29
CA LEU A 15 9.83 6.48 -20.25
C LEU A 15 9.39 6.97 -18.88
N ALA A 16 8.85 8.17 -18.74
CA ALA A 16 8.32 8.67 -17.48
C ALA A 16 7.18 7.80 -16.97
N GLY A 17 6.27 7.35 -17.86
CA GLY A 17 5.20 6.42 -17.49
C GLY A 17 5.70 5.07 -16.99
N ILE A 18 6.74 4.51 -17.62
CA ILE A 18 7.36 3.25 -17.19
C ILE A 18 7.98 3.40 -15.79
N VAL A 19 8.65 4.52 -15.52
CA VAL A 19 9.24 4.80 -14.20
C VAL A 19 8.17 4.90 -13.12
N ASP A 20 7.09 5.66 -13.35
CA ASP A 20 5.99 5.80 -12.40
C ASP A 20 5.28 4.45 -12.15
N PHE A 21 5.05 3.67 -13.20
CA PHE A 21 4.48 2.32 -13.07
C PHE A 21 5.36 1.41 -12.22
N SER A 22 6.66 1.40 -12.46
CA SER A 22 7.61 0.60 -11.69
C SER A 22 7.62 1.00 -10.21
N ARG A 23 7.62 2.30 -9.92
CA ARG A 23 7.54 2.81 -8.55
C ARG A 23 6.23 2.40 -7.87
N ALA A 24 5.10 2.54 -8.55
CA ALA A 24 3.79 2.12 -8.03
C ALA A 24 3.74 0.62 -7.75
N PHE A 25 4.30 -0.20 -8.64
CA PHE A 25 4.38 -1.65 -8.49
C PHE A 25 5.20 -2.05 -7.25
N PHE A 26 6.41 -1.49 -7.10
CA PHE A 26 7.24 -1.76 -5.91
C PHE A 26 6.57 -1.28 -4.62
N THR A 27 5.95 -0.12 -4.63
CA THR A 27 5.19 0.40 -3.49
C THR A 27 4.04 -0.54 -3.11
N TYR A 28 3.30 -1.04 -4.09
CA TYR A 28 2.23 -2.02 -3.86
C TYR A 28 2.75 -3.33 -3.26
N MET A 29 3.86 -3.87 -3.77
CA MET A 29 4.46 -5.08 -3.23
C MET A 29 4.91 -4.88 -1.77
N THR A 30 5.56 -3.77 -1.47
CA THR A 30 5.96 -3.41 -0.10
C THR A 30 4.73 -3.29 0.82
N LEU A 31 3.67 -2.64 0.35
CA LEU A 31 2.44 -2.49 1.12
C LEU A 31 1.77 -3.84 1.39
N ARG A 32 1.78 -4.73 0.41
CA ARG A 32 1.27 -6.10 0.54
C ARG A 32 2.05 -6.90 1.59
N ASP A 33 3.37 -6.84 1.55
CA ASP A 33 4.23 -7.53 2.52
C ASP A 33 4.01 -6.96 3.93
N ALA A 34 3.85 -5.64 4.04
CA ALA A 34 3.60 -4.96 5.30
C ALA A 34 2.26 -5.40 5.95
N VAL A 35 1.18 -5.50 5.17
CA VAL A 35 -0.12 -5.96 5.73
C VAL A 35 -0.11 -7.43 6.12
N GLN A 36 0.67 -8.27 5.42
CA GLN A 36 0.87 -9.67 5.79
C GLN A 36 1.56 -9.78 7.16
N GLU A 37 2.61 -9.01 7.40
CA GLU A 37 3.29 -8.96 8.71
C GLU A 37 2.36 -8.42 9.81
N GLY A 38 1.55 -7.40 9.49
CA GLY A 38 0.54 -6.88 10.42
C GLY A 38 -0.53 -7.90 10.76
N ALA A 39 -1.03 -8.65 9.77
CA ALA A 39 -2.00 -9.72 9.97
C ALA A 39 -1.41 -10.85 10.83
N LEU A 40 -0.17 -11.28 10.54
CA LEU A 40 0.53 -12.29 11.31
C LEU A 40 0.71 -11.88 12.78
N TYR A 41 1.10 -10.64 13.05
CA TYR A 41 1.15 -10.12 14.41
C TYR A 41 -0.23 -10.15 15.08
N GLY A 42 -1.26 -9.80 14.34
CA GLY A 42 -2.66 -9.81 14.79
C GLY A 42 -3.19 -11.19 15.15
N THR A 43 -2.63 -12.29 14.62
CA THR A 43 -3.03 -13.66 14.98
C THR A 43 -2.77 -13.97 16.46
N LEU A 44 -1.76 -13.34 17.05
CA LEU A 44 -1.37 -13.52 18.45
C LEU A 44 -1.85 -12.38 19.35
N HIS A 45 -2.07 -11.19 18.79
CA HIS A 45 -2.42 -9.98 19.53
C HIS A 45 -3.59 -9.23 18.86
N PRO A 46 -4.76 -9.87 18.71
CA PRO A 46 -5.85 -9.33 17.87
C PRO A 46 -6.39 -7.98 18.34
N THR A 47 -6.36 -7.72 19.65
CA THR A 47 -6.86 -6.46 20.22
C THR A 47 -5.82 -5.33 20.24
N ASN A 48 -4.55 -5.64 19.98
CA ASN A 48 -3.48 -4.64 19.96
C ASN A 48 -3.37 -3.93 18.60
N THR A 49 -4.35 -3.10 18.30
CA THR A 49 -4.41 -2.36 17.02
C THR A 49 -3.20 -1.45 16.81
N ASN A 50 -2.64 -0.86 17.87
CA ASN A 50 -1.45 -0.04 17.79
C ASN A 50 -0.20 -0.86 17.42
N GLY A 51 -0.07 -2.07 17.96
CA GLY A 51 0.99 -3.00 17.62
C GLY A 51 0.91 -3.46 16.16
N ILE A 52 -0.31 -3.76 15.68
CA ILE A 52 -0.54 -4.12 14.27
C ILE A 52 -0.13 -2.97 13.35
N ARG A 53 -0.57 -1.73 13.64
CA ARG A 53 -0.18 -0.55 12.85
C ARG A 53 1.33 -0.32 12.85
N ALA A 54 1.98 -0.44 14.00
CA ALA A 54 3.43 -0.29 14.12
C ALA A 54 4.19 -1.33 13.29
N ARG A 55 3.70 -2.57 13.21
CA ARG A 55 4.29 -3.63 12.36
C ARG A 55 4.16 -3.29 10.88
N VAL A 56 2.95 -2.91 10.42
CA VAL A 56 2.73 -2.49 9.03
C VAL A 56 3.62 -1.31 8.66
N GLN A 57 3.68 -0.29 9.50
CA GLN A 57 4.49 0.91 9.25
C GLN A 57 5.99 0.60 9.24
N GLY A 58 6.47 -0.27 10.13
CA GLY A 58 7.88 -0.64 10.21
C GLY A 58 8.39 -1.39 8.97
N ILE A 59 7.57 -2.20 8.33
CA ILE A 59 7.92 -2.89 7.07
C ILE A 59 7.83 -1.95 5.86
N ALA A 60 6.89 -1.02 5.90
CA ALA A 60 6.67 -0.05 4.82
C ALA A 60 7.73 1.05 4.77
N GLU A 61 8.69 1.10 5.70
CA GLU A 61 9.81 2.05 5.68
C GLU A 61 10.60 1.99 4.37
N GLY A 62 10.96 3.15 3.85
CA GLY A 62 11.81 3.32 2.68
C GLY A 62 11.11 4.06 1.54
N PRO A 63 10.48 3.39 0.58
CA PRO A 63 9.86 4.07 -0.57
C PRO A 63 8.52 4.73 -0.26
N ILE A 64 7.95 4.46 0.91
CA ILE A 64 6.60 4.91 1.30
C ILE A 64 6.69 5.95 2.41
N ASP A 65 5.97 7.06 2.24
CA ASP A 65 5.78 8.04 3.31
C ASP A 65 4.77 7.49 4.33
N MET A 66 5.26 7.10 5.50
CA MET A 66 4.46 6.50 6.56
C MET A 66 3.34 7.37 7.08
N ALA A 67 3.48 8.70 6.99
CA ALA A 67 2.43 9.65 7.38
C ALA A 67 1.18 9.55 6.50
N GLN A 68 1.31 9.00 5.30
CA GLN A 68 0.22 8.85 4.34
C GLN A 68 -0.38 7.43 4.30
N ILE A 69 0.10 6.52 5.14
CA ILE A 69 -0.46 5.17 5.25
C ILE A 69 -1.59 5.16 6.26
N THR A 70 -2.76 4.72 5.81
CA THR A 70 -3.89 4.42 6.68
C THR A 70 -3.99 2.91 6.87
N VAL A 71 -3.86 2.45 8.11
CA VAL A 71 -3.94 1.01 8.46
C VAL A 71 -5.22 0.76 9.25
N THR A 72 -6.04 -0.15 8.77
CA THR A 72 -7.32 -0.51 9.38
C THR A 72 -7.36 -2.01 9.67
N PRO A 73 -7.03 -2.44 10.89
CA PRO A 73 -7.26 -3.82 11.32
C PRO A 73 -8.73 -4.02 11.65
N THR A 74 -9.30 -5.14 11.20
CA THR A 74 -10.70 -5.52 11.42
C THR A 74 -10.75 -6.98 11.86
N ILE A 75 -11.51 -7.29 12.94
CA ILE A 75 -11.75 -8.64 13.40
C ILE A 75 -13.13 -9.06 12.91
N ILE A 76 -13.23 -10.25 12.32
CA ILE A 76 -14.47 -10.86 11.90
C ILE A 76 -14.80 -11.99 12.88
N GLY A 77 -15.72 -11.70 13.78
CA GLY A 77 -16.07 -12.57 14.93
C GLY A 77 -15.51 -12.03 16.25
N ASP A 78 -15.33 -12.92 17.21
CA ASP A 78 -14.77 -12.57 18.51
C ASP A 78 -13.24 -12.47 18.47
N PRO A 79 -12.60 -11.67 19.33
CA PRO A 79 -11.13 -11.50 19.31
C PRO A 79 -10.40 -12.69 19.95
N CYS A 80 -10.67 -13.90 19.49
CA CYS A 80 -10.14 -15.15 20.03
C CYS A 80 -9.90 -16.19 18.93
N ALA A 81 -9.25 -17.29 19.29
CA ALA A 81 -8.84 -18.33 18.35
C ALA A 81 -10.01 -18.87 17.51
N GLY A 82 -9.78 -18.98 16.20
CA GLY A 82 -10.78 -19.44 15.23
C GLY A 82 -11.48 -18.31 14.48
N SER A 83 -11.45 -17.08 14.97
CA SER A 83 -11.94 -15.91 14.26
C SER A 83 -10.90 -15.39 13.27
N GLN A 84 -11.32 -14.56 12.33
CA GLN A 84 -10.45 -14.01 11.30
C GLN A 84 -10.06 -12.56 11.64
N ILE A 85 -8.78 -12.23 11.45
CA ILE A 85 -8.31 -10.86 11.45
C ILE A 85 -7.95 -10.45 10.02
N SER A 86 -8.42 -9.29 9.61
CA SER A 86 -8.11 -8.67 8.32
C SER A 86 -7.41 -7.34 8.55
N VAL A 87 -6.29 -7.12 7.90
CA VAL A 87 -5.54 -5.87 7.96
C VAL A 87 -5.51 -5.26 6.58
N GLU A 88 -6.07 -4.08 6.46
CA GLU A 88 -6.05 -3.28 5.23
C GLU A 88 -5.13 -2.08 5.43
N ALA A 89 -4.30 -1.80 4.44
CA ALA A 89 -3.50 -0.59 4.39
C ALA A 89 -3.73 0.13 3.06
N THR A 90 -3.93 1.44 3.13
CA THR A 90 -4.11 2.31 1.99
C THR A 90 -3.05 3.40 2.00
N TYR A 91 -2.44 3.63 0.84
CA TYR A 91 -1.42 4.63 0.62
C TYR A 91 -1.76 5.50 -0.60
N GLN A 92 -1.63 6.82 -0.45
CA GLN A 92 -1.81 7.77 -1.54
C GLN A 92 -0.49 7.90 -2.32
N PHE A 93 -0.36 7.14 -3.40
CA PHE A 93 0.85 7.15 -4.24
C PHE A 93 0.93 8.43 -5.06
N PRO A 94 2.00 9.25 -4.93
CA PRO A 94 2.19 10.44 -5.74
C PRO A 94 2.68 10.07 -7.14
N ILE A 95 1.99 10.57 -8.18
CA ILE A 95 2.39 10.41 -9.58
C ILE A 95 3.38 11.51 -9.93
N SER A 96 4.54 11.13 -10.47
CA SER A 96 5.59 12.08 -10.87
C SER A 96 5.41 12.61 -12.29
N MET A 97 4.59 11.93 -13.11
CA MET A 97 4.35 12.32 -14.48
C MET A 97 3.65 13.69 -14.54
N PRO A 98 4.22 14.68 -15.26
CA PRO A 98 3.58 15.98 -15.43
C PRO A 98 2.27 15.83 -16.21
N PHE A 99 1.31 16.74 -15.95
CA PHE A 99 0.00 16.83 -16.61
C PHE A 99 -1.04 15.78 -16.22
N ILE A 100 -0.71 14.70 -15.51
CA ILE A 100 -1.69 13.69 -15.09
C ILE A 100 -2.77 14.33 -14.20
N GLY A 101 -2.40 15.22 -13.29
CA GLY A 101 -3.36 15.94 -12.45
C GLY A 101 -4.38 16.74 -13.23
N ALA A 102 -4.00 17.29 -14.40
CA ALA A 102 -4.90 18.03 -15.28
C ALA A 102 -5.88 17.12 -16.04
N ILE A 103 -5.49 15.87 -16.31
CA ILE A 103 -6.29 14.91 -17.09
C ILE A 103 -7.22 14.11 -16.15
N VAL A 104 -6.71 13.64 -15.01
CA VAL A 104 -7.41 12.72 -14.09
C VAL A 104 -8.04 13.47 -12.91
N GLY A 105 -7.69 14.74 -12.70
CA GLY A 105 -8.18 15.57 -11.59
C GLY A 105 -7.45 15.32 -10.26
N SER A 106 -6.46 14.43 -10.22
CA SER A 106 -5.66 14.12 -9.04
C SER A 106 -4.23 13.77 -9.40
N GLN A 107 -3.28 14.23 -8.60
CA GLN A 107 -1.86 13.89 -8.72
C GLN A 107 -1.46 12.70 -7.87
N THR A 108 -2.41 12.10 -7.14
CA THR A 108 -2.22 10.92 -6.33
C THR A 108 -3.15 9.80 -6.75
N PHE A 109 -2.69 8.56 -6.56
CA PHE A 109 -3.47 7.36 -6.81
C PHE A 109 -3.52 6.50 -5.54
N PRO A 110 -4.70 6.06 -5.06
CA PRO A 110 -4.80 5.21 -3.89
C PRO A 110 -4.34 3.79 -4.23
N LEU A 111 -3.31 3.32 -3.51
CA LEU A 111 -2.89 1.93 -3.51
C LEU A 111 -3.38 1.29 -2.21
N SER A 112 -4.09 0.17 -2.30
CA SER A 112 -4.51 -0.58 -1.12
C SER A 112 -4.09 -2.03 -1.22
N ALA A 113 -3.75 -2.60 -0.07
CA ALA A 113 -3.48 -4.02 0.09
C ALA A 113 -4.18 -4.53 1.34
N THR A 114 -4.66 -5.77 1.27
CA THR A 114 -5.36 -6.42 2.38
C THR A 114 -4.77 -7.80 2.58
N ALA A 115 -4.52 -8.15 3.85
CA ALA A 115 -4.17 -9.51 4.24
C ALA A 115 -5.11 -9.96 5.35
N ALA A 116 -5.48 -11.23 5.32
CA ALA A 116 -6.34 -11.82 6.33
C ALA A 116 -5.74 -13.14 6.83
N ASP A 117 -5.84 -13.37 8.13
CA ASP A 117 -5.35 -14.58 8.78
C ASP A 117 -6.27 -14.99 9.94
N TYR A 118 -6.10 -16.20 10.45
CA TYR A 118 -6.89 -16.68 11.57
C TYR A 118 -6.19 -16.39 12.89
N ILE A 119 -6.99 -15.94 13.88
CA ILE A 119 -6.51 -15.70 15.23
C ILE A 119 -6.18 -17.05 15.89
N ILE A 120 -4.98 -17.14 16.47
CA ILE A 120 -4.46 -18.34 17.13
C ILE A 120 -4.55 -18.18 18.64
N SER A 121 -4.40 -16.96 19.14
CA SER A 121 -4.41 -16.63 20.57
C SER A 121 -5.05 -15.25 20.80
N PRO A 122 -5.80 -15.05 21.89
CA PRO A 122 -6.08 -16.01 22.98
C PRO A 122 -7.15 -17.05 22.60
N PRO A 123 -7.24 -18.16 23.34
CA PRO A 123 -8.38 -19.08 23.22
C PRO A 123 -9.67 -18.38 23.64
N CYS A 124 -10.76 -18.78 23.04
CA CYS A 124 -12.09 -18.29 23.43
C CYS A 124 -12.56 -18.77 24.79
#